data_7a4ebf3fd62cde8aead3ac8cccca2813
#
_entry.id   7a4ebf3fd62cde8aead3ac8cccca2813
#
_cell.length_a   1.000
_cell.length_b   1.000
_cell.length_c   1.000
_cell.angle_alpha   90.00
_cell.angle_beta   90.00
_cell.angle_gamma   90.00
#
_symmetry.space_group_name_H-M   'P 1'
#
loop_
_entity.id
_entity.type
_entity.pdbx_description
1 polymer ?
#
loop_
_entity_poly.entity_id
_entity_poly.type
_entity_poly.pdbx_seq_one_letter_code
_entity_poly.pdbx_strand_id
1 'polypeptide(L)' 'DAEMQNLLLVEQAYSANARVIQVIDDLIQQLIGL' A
#
# COMPACT_ATOMS: atom_id res chain seq x y z
N ASP A 1 6.14 22.43 8.20
CA ASP A 1 4.93 23.04 8.74
C ASP A 1 3.80 21.99 8.77
N ALA A 2 2.63 22.38 9.27
CA ALA A 2 1.51 21.47 9.46
C ALA A 2 1.00 20.90 8.12
N GLU A 3 0.99 21.71 7.08
CA GLU A 3 0.53 21.24 5.76
C GLU A 3 1.50 20.23 5.18
N MET A 4 2.79 20.46 5.31
CA MET A 4 3.81 19.53 4.84
C MET A 4 3.74 18.20 5.59
N GLN A 5 3.57 18.26 6.92
CA GLN A 5 3.45 17.05 7.72
C GLN A 5 2.20 16.25 7.36
N ASN A 6 1.10 16.95 7.11
CA ASN A 6 -0.14 16.29 6.71
C ASN A 6 0.01 15.62 5.35
N LEU A 7 0.68 16.28 4.42
CA LEU A 7 0.94 15.71 3.09
C LEU A 7 1.78 14.43 3.19
N LEU A 8 2.82 14.45 4.03
CA LEU A 8 3.65 13.27 4.26
C LEU A 8 2.83 12.11 4.80
N LEU A 9 1.95 12.38 5.78
CA LEU A 9 1.09 11.35 6.36
C LEU A 9 0.16 10.75 5.31
N VAL A 10 -0.42 11.59 4.46
CA VAL A 10 -1.31 11.13 3.40
C VAL A 10 -0.54 10.27 2.40
N GLU A 11 0.65 10.70 1.99
CA GLU A 11 1.47 9.92 1.06
C GLU A 11 1.85 8.57 1.64
N GLN A 12 2.20 8.52 2.93
CA GLN A 12 2.53 7.25 3.58
C GLN A 12 1.32 6.32 3.66
N ALA A 13 0.14 6.88 3.91
CA ALA A 13 -1.09 6.07 3.95
C ALA A 13 -1.40 5.46 2.58
N TYR A 14 -1.29 6.22 1.51
CA TYR A 14 -1.52 5.70 0.16
C TYR A 14 -0.45 4.67 -0.22
N SER A 15 0.80 4.90 0.14
CA SER A 15 1.87 3.94 -0.12
C SER A 15 1.63 2.63 0.62
N ALA A 16 1.20 2.69 1.88
CA ALA A 16 0.90 1.50 2.65
C ALA A 16 -0.27 0.73 2.05
N ASN A 17 -1.33 1.43 1.62
CA ASN A 17 -2.48 0.80 0.99
C ASN A 17 -2.09 0.11 -0.31
N ALA A 18 -1.21 0.72 -1.11
CA ALA A 18 -0.73 0.10 -2.35
C ALA A 18 0.05 -1.18 -2.06
N ARG A 19 0.85 -1.20 -1.00
CA ARG A 19 1.59 -2.40 -0.60
C ARG A 19 0.66 -3.54 -0.18
N VAL A 20 -0.40 -3.22 0.56
CA VAL A 20 -1.37 -4.24 0.98
C VAL A 20 -2.03 -4.87 -0.23
N ILE A 21 -2.44 -4.05 -1.20
CA ILE A 21 -3.05 -4.55 -2.43
C ILE A 21 -2.08 -5.46 -3.17
N GLN A 22 -0.81 -5.09 -3.24
CA GLN A 22 0.21 -5.91 -3.90
C GLN A 22 0.42 -7.25 -3.20
N VAL A 23 0.48 -7.25 -1.88
CA VAL A 23 0.63 -8.50 -1.11
C VAL A 23 -0.56 -9.42 -1.35
N ILE A 24 -1.77 -8.88 -1.36
CA ILE A 24 -2.97 -9.68 -1.63
C ILE A 24 -2.91 -10.27 -3.04
N ASP A 25 -2.51 -9.48 -4.02
CA ASP A 25 -2.36 -9.96 -5.40
C ASP A 25 -1.35 -11.09 -5.48
N ASP A 26 -0.20 -10.95 -4.82
CA ASP A 26 0.83 -11.99 -4.80
C ASP A 26 0.31 -13.27 -4.18
N LEU A 27 -0.48 -13.17 -3.09
CA LEU A 27 -1.06 -14.34 -2.44
C LEU A 27 -2.06 -15.05 -3.35
N ILE A 28 -2.88 -14.29 -4.07
CA ILE A 28 -3.82 -14.84 -5.04
C ILE A 28 -3.07 -15.58 -6.15
N GLN A 29 -1.99 -15.00 -6.64
CA GLN A 29 -1.18 -15.64 -7.68
C GLN A 29 -0.56 -16.94 -7.20
N GLN A 30 -0.13 -17.00 -5.94
CA GLN A 30 0.39 -18.24 -5.38
C GLN A 30 -0.67 -19.33 -5.37
N LEU A 31 -1.90 -18.99 -5.02
CA LEU A 31 -3.00 -19.96 -5.01
C LEU A 31 -3.33 -20.46 -6.42
N ILE A 32 -3.36 -19.56 -7.38
CA ILE A 32 -3.65 -19.89 -8.77
C ILE A 32 -2.50 -20.70 -9.39
N GLY A 33 -1.27 -20.37 -9.00
CA GLY A 33 -0.09 -21.03 -9.53
C GLY A 33 0.15 -22.43 -9.00
N LEU A 34 -0.62 -22.84 -8.01
CA LEU A 34 -0.53 -24.20 -7.50
C LEU A 34 -1.15 -25.19 -8.52
#